data_1c5b4db68361c56e391db25ccb9fa6cf
#
_entry.id   1c5b4db68361c56e391db25ccb9fa6cf
#
_cell.length_a   1.000
_cell.length_b   1.000
_cell.length_c   1.000
_cell.angle_alpha   90.00
_cell.angle_beta   90.00
_cell.angle_gamma   90.00
#
_symmetry.space_group_name_H-M   'P 1'
#
loop_
_entity.id
_entity.type
_entity.pdbx_description
1 polymer ?
#
loop_
_entity_poly.entity_id
_entity_poly.type
_entity_poly.pdbx_seq_one_letter_code
_entity_poly.pdbx_strand_id
1 'polypeptide(L)'
;MSHDVYESPLAGRYASPYMLHLFSPDMRFQTWRRLWTALARAQHDLGLPVTEEQVRQLEQHITDIDYDTARQREREVRHDVMAHVYTYGKAAPLAAGIIHLGATSCYVTDNADLILYRDGLVYLRGQLLAVMKNLSAFAEKYAATPTLGYTHYQPAQPVTVGKRACLWLQDLLSDLEELDFVLGSLRFLGCRGTTGTEASFMDLFDGDEAKIDEMNRRIAAEFGFDSCFTVCGQTYPRKVDARILNCLSSMAQSVYRMANDIRLLQHDRQLEEPFEEHQIGSSAMAYKRNPMRCERICSLSRYLMADAMNAPMTASVQWMERTLDDSANRRLSMPEGFLCADAILRLAQNVTDGLRVNEKVVDKTIREYMPFLATENLMMEAVKRGGDRQQLHERVRVHSMAATARMKDGEPCDLLDRLAGDPAFGMTRPELDRLMDPARYIGRCPRQVRALLDRIAPLLKDARSADGGVSL
;
A
#
# COMPACT_ATOMS: atom_id res chain seq x y z
N MET A 1 -16.17 -28.41 -2.44
CA MET A 1 -14.81 -28.21 -3.00
C MET A 1 -13.92 -29.29 -2.42
N SER A 2 -13.05 -29.87 -3.22
CA SER A 2 -12.04 -30.83 -2.75
C SER A 2 -11.00 -30.07 -1.88
N HIS A 3 -10.60 -30.65 -0.75
CA HIS A 3 -9.59 -30.07 0.16
C HIS A 3 -8.22 -30.74 0.03
N ASP A 4 -8.00 -31.47 -1.07
CA ASP A 4 -6.80 -32.23 -1.38
C ASP A 4 -5.89 -31.52 -2.42
N VAL A 5 -6.15 -30.25 -2.73
CA VAL A 5 -5.40 -29.44 -3.67
C VAL A 5 -4.85 -28.21 -2.95
N TYR A 6 -3.60 -27.84 -3.26
CA TYR A 6 -2.99 -26.63 -2.72
C TYR A 6 -3.77 -25.38 -3.14
N GLU A 7 -4.09 -24.54 -2.18
CA GLU A 7 -4.66 -23.21 -2.36
C GLU A 7 -3.74 -22.15 -1.75
N SER A 8 -3.48 -21.08 -2.49
CA SER A 8 -2.68 -19.96 -1.96
C SER A 8 -3.39 -19.30 -0.78
N PRO A 9 -2.70 -19.11 0.37
CA PRO A 9 -3.26 -18.38 1.51
C PRO A 9 -3.68 -16.94 1.18
N LEU A 10 -3.08 -16.31 0.16
CA LEU A 10 -3.52 -15.00 -0.32
C LEU A 10 -4.96 -15.07 -0.83
N ALA A 11 -5.30 -16.10 -1.59
CA ALA A 11 -6.65 -16.30 -2.13
C ALA A 11 -7.62 -16.79 -1.05
N GLY A 12 -7.24 -17.81 -0.28
CA GLY A 12 -8.15 -18.46 0.65
C GLY A 12 -8.38 -17.70 1.96
N ARG A 13 -7.53 -16.71 2.29
CA ARG A 13 -7.55 -16.11 3.64
C ARG A 13 -7.37 -14.60 3.71
N TYR A 14 -6.55 -13.98 2.88
CA TYR A 14 -6.08 -12.63 3.15
C TYR A 14 -6.64 -11.57 2.21
N ALA A 15 -6.69 -11.83 0.91
CA ALA A 15 -7.15 -10.86 -0.07
C ALA A 15 -8.66 -10.62 -0.02
N SER A 16 -9.10 -9.46 -0.47
CA SER A 16 -10.53 -9.11 -0.55
C SER A 16 -11.24 -9.85 -1.68
N PRO A 17 -12.57 -10.05 -1.56
CA PRO A 17 -13.37 -10.57 -2.66
C PRO A 17 -13.24 -9.74 -3.94
N TYR A 18 -13.12 -8.42 -3.82
CA TYR A 18 -12.91 -7.53 -4.96
C TYR A 18 -11.61 -7.85 -5.71
N MET A 19 -10.49 -7.92 -4.99
CA MET A 19 -9.18 -8.16 -5.60
C MET A 19 -9.09 -9.58 -6.19
N LEU A 20 -9.66 -10.57 -5.52
CA LEU A 20 -9.78 -11.93 -6.03
C LEU A 20 -10.59 -11.98 -7.33
N HIS A 21 -11.71 -11.26 -7.38
CA HIS A 21 -12.54 -11.17 -8.59
C HIS A 21 -11.81 -10.44 -9.71
N LEU A 22 -11.12 -9.33 -9.42
CA LEU A 22 -10.39 -8.54 -10.41
C LEU A 22 -9.35 -9.38 -11.18
N PHE A 23 -8.65 -10.28 -10.50
CA PHE A 23 -7.66 -11.16 -11.12
C PHE A 23 -8.19 -12.56 -11.47
N SER A 24 -9.52 -12.76 -11.41
CA SER A 24 -10.15 -14.02 -11.75
C SER A 24 -10.11 -14.30 -13.26
N PRO A 25 -10.24 -15.58 -13.68
CA PRO A 25 -10.44 -15.92 -15.08
C PRO A 25 -11.62 -15.20 -15.73
N ASP A 26 -12.74 -15.03 -14.99
CA ASP A 26 -13.92 -14.34 -15.49
C ASP A 26 -13.60 -12.90 -15.89
N MET A 27 -13.01 -12.12 -15.00
CA MET A 27 -12.63 -10.72 -15.31
C MET A 27 -11.63 -10.64 -16.45
N ARG A 28 -10.65 -11.53 -16.49
CA ARG A 28 -9.64 -11.59 -17.54
C ARG A 28 -10.27 -11.83 -18.91
N PHE A 29 -11.06 -12.88 -19.04
CA PHE A 29 -11.60 -13.27 -20.36
C PHE A 29 -12.79 -12.42 -20.79
N GLN A 30 -13.58 -11.90 -19.87
CA GLN A 30 -14.58 -10.86 -20.19
C GLN A 30 -13.91 -9.59 -20.70
N THR A 31 -12.78 -9.19 -20.10
CA THR A 31 -12.00 -8.03 -20.57
C THR A 31 -11.44 -8.28 -21.98
N TRP A 32 -10.98 -9.49 -22.31
CA TRP A 32 -10.59 -9.84 -23.68
C TRP A 32 -11.76 -9.70 -24.65
N ARG A 33 -12.94 -10.21 -24.29
CA ARG A 33 -14.16 -10.05 -25.14
C ARG A 33 -14.56 -8.60 -25.30
N ARG A 34 -14.50 -7.80 -24.26
CA ARG A 34 -14.73 -6.35 -24.34
C ARG A 34 -13.75 -5.68 -25.30
N LEU A 35 -12.46 -6.05 -25.25
CA LEU A 35 -11.44 -5.53 -26.17
C LEU A 35 -11.70 -5.93 -27.62
N TRP A 36 -12.07 -7.18 -27.90
CA TRP A 36 -12.47 -7.59 -29.27
C TRP A 36 -13.70 -6.86 -29.74
N THR A 37 -14.69 -6.65 -28.89
CA THR A 37 -15.90 -5.88 -29.21
C THR A 37 -15.57 -4.42 -29.52
N ALA A 38 -14.73 -3.79 -28.71
CA ALA A 38 -14.28 -2.41 -28.96
C ALA A 38 -13.50 -2.27 -30.27
N LEU A 39 -12.64 -3.26 -30.59
CA LEU A 39 -11.94 -3.30 -31.87
C LEU A 39 -12.92 -3.40 -33.03
N ALA A 40 -13.87 -4.34 -32.99
CA ALA A 40 -14.87 -4.52 -34.05
C ALA A 40 -15.74 -3.26 -34.23
N ARG A 41 -16.15 -2.61 -33.14
CA ARG A 41 -16.90 -1.36 -33.16
C ARG A 41 -16.09 -0.24 -33.80
N ALA A 42 -14.85 -0.05 -33.43
CA ALA A 42 -13.97 0.98 -33.98
C ALA A 42 -13.71 0.72 -35.48
N GLN A 43 -13.54 -0.53 -35.90
CA GLN A 43 -13.38 -0.91 -37.31
C GLN A 43 -14.65 -0.65 -38.12
N HIS A 44 -15.85 -0.96 -37.60
CA HIS A 44 -17.12 -0.63 -38.19
C HIS A 44 -17.26 0.88 -38.42
N ASP A 45 -17.06 1.65 -37.36
CA ASP A 45 -17.22 3.11 -37.37
C ASP A 45 -16.27 3.82 -38.35
N LEU A 46 -15.11 3.23 -38.61
CA LEU A 46 -14.06 3.75 -39.50
C LEU A 46 -14.19 3.21 -40.95
N GLY A 47 -15.23 2.41 -41.21
CA GLY A 47 -15.62 2.00 -42.55
C GLY A 47 -15.00 0.70 -43.05
N LEU A 48 -14.44 -0.14 -42.17
CA LEU A 48 -14.10 -1.50 -42.55
C LEU A 48 -15.35 -2.38 -42.71
N PRO A 49 -15.28 -3.53 -43.43
CA PRO A 49 -16.43 -4.39 -43.69
C PRO A 49 -16.86 -5.20 -42.45
N VAL A 50 -17.08 -4.52 -41.34
CA VAL A 50 -17.65 -5.03 -40.10
C VAL A 50 -19.06 -4.44 -39.96
N THR A 51 -20.06 -5.29 -39.76
CA THR A 51 -21.46 -4.84 -39.68
C THR A 51 -21.84 -4.51 -38.23
N GLU A 52 -22.82 -3.59 -38.09
CA GLU A 52 -23.39 -3.25 -36.78
C GLU A 52 -23.98 -4.48 -36.05
N GLU A 53 -24.56 -5.42 -36.83
CA GLU A 53 -25.14 -6.64 -36.26
C GLU A 53 -24.07 -7.57 -35.70
N GLN A 54 -22.91 -7.65 -36.34
CA GLN A 54 -21.74 -8.39 -35.77
C GLN A 54 -21.27 -7.78 -34.47
N VAL A 55 -21.14 -6.45 -34.40
CA VAL A 55 -20.75 -5.75 -33.18
C VAL A 55 -21.77 -6.02 -32.06
N ARG A 56 -23.06 -5.86 -32.35
CA ARG A 56 -24.14 -6.11 -31.38
C ARG A 56 -24.13 -7.56 -30.84
N GLN A 57 -23.87 -8.53 -31.72
CA GLN A 57 -23.78 -9.93 -31.30
C GLN A 57 -22.58 -10.17 -30.36
N LEU A 58 -21.43 -9.55 -30.61
CA LEU A 58 -20.31 -9.60 -29.70
C LEU A 58 -20.67 -9.00 -28.32
N GLU A 59 -21.32 -7.84 -28.28
CA GLU A 59 -21.75 -7.19 -27.04
C GLU A 59 -22.65 -8.10 -26.18
N GLN A 60 -23.56 -8.83 -26.80
CA GLN A 60 -24.50 -9.72 -26.11
C GLN A 60 -23.83 -10.93 -25.44
N HIS A 61 -22.63 -11.31 -25.91
CA HIS A 61 -21.95 -12.54 -25.49
C HIS A 61 -20.62 -12.28 -24.74
N ILE A 62 -20.47 -11.12 -24.10
CA ILE A 62 -19.25 -10.78 -23.34
C ILE A 62 -19.06 -11.70 -22.15
N THR A 63 -20.13 -12.05 -21.43
CA THR A 63 -20.06 -12.72 -20.12
C THR A 63 -20.30 -14.22 -20.15
N ASP A 64 -20.90 -14.77 -21.20
CA ASP A 64 -21.24 -16.19 -21.31
C ASP A 64 -20.09 -17.04 -21.87
N ILE A 65 -19.04 -17.20 -21.08
CA ILE A 65 -17.82 -17.91 -21.47
C ILE A 65 -17.97 -19.42 -21.25
N ASP A 66 -17.91 -20.20 -22.34
CA ASP A 66 -17.81 -21.67 -22.28
C ASP A 66 -16.36 -22.10 -22.00
N TYR A 67 -16.04 -22.26 -20.74
CA TYR A 67 -14.71 -22.66 -20.29
C TYR A 67 -14.32 -24.09 -20.70
N ASP A 68 -15.27 -24.98 -20.85
CA ASP A 68 -14.98 -26.37 -21.25
C ASP A 68 -14.55 -26.41 -22.71
N THR A 69 -15.29 -25.73 -23.58
CA THR A 69 -14.90 -25.56 -24.99
C THR A 69 -13.55 -24.85 -25.10
N ALA A 70 -13.31 -23.78 -24.31
CA ALA A 70 -12.04 -23.06 -24.36
C ALA A 70 -10.86 -23.96 -23.96
N ARG A 71 -10.97 -24.70 -22.86
CA ARG A 71 -9.95 -25.66 -22.40
C ARG A 71 -9.68 -26.77 -23.40
N GLN A 72 -10.75 -27.33 -23.99
CA GLN A 72 -10.59 -28.36 -25.01
C GLN A 72 -9.83 -27.81 -26.22
N ARG A 73 -10.25 -26.64 -26.74
CA ARG A 73 -9.61 -26.01 -27.88
C ARG A 73 -8.16 -25.63 -27.63
N GLU A 74 -7.85 -25.12 -26.45
CA GLU A 74 -6.47 -24.81 -26.06
C GLU A 74 -5.57 -26.04 -26.06
N ARG A 75 -6.05 -27.20 -25.60
CA ARG A 75 -5.28 -28.48 -25.69
C ARG A 75 -4.97 -28.88 -27.11
N GLU A 76 -5.89 -28.59 -28.05
CA GLU A 76 -5.72 -28.92 -29.48
C GLU A 76 -4.71 -27.99 -30.16
N VAL A 77 -4.88 -26.67 -29.97
CA VAL A 77 -4.10 -25.67 -30.71
C VAL A 77 -2.90 -25.09 -29.95
N ARG A 78 -2.78 -25.41 -28.64
CA ARG A 78 -1.69 -24.94 -27.74
C ARG A 78 -1.57 -23.43 -27.69
N HIS A 79 -2.71 -22.72 -27.76
CA HIS A 79 -2.76 -21.26 -27.77
C HIS A 79 -4.05 -20.75 -27.13
N ASP A 80 -3.92 -20.12 -25.95
CA ASP A 80 -5.04 -19.64 -25.14
C ASP A 80 -5.90 -18.59 -25.85
N VAL A 81 -5.29 -17.54 -26.42
CA VAL A 81 -6.02 -16.48 -27.11
C VAL A 81 -6.84 -17.03 -28.29
N MET A 82 -6.26 -17.90 -29.11
CA MET A 82 -6.96 -18.51 -30.23
C MET A 82 -8.06 -19.47 -29.81
N ALA A 83 -7.93 -20.13 -28.67
CA ALA A 83 -9.00 -20.92 -28.05
C ALA A 83 -10.19 -20.04 -27.66
N HIS A 84 -9.92 -18.87 -27.07
CA HIS A 84 -10.96 -17.90 -26.70
C HIS A 84 -11.58 -17.18 -27.91
N VAL A 85 -10.83 -16.88 -28.99
CA VAL A 85 -11.38 -16.42 -30.26
C VAL A 85 -12.40 -17.43 -30.82
N TYR A 86 -12.00 -18.70 -30.85
CA TYR A 86 -12.90 -19.80 -31.30
C TYR A 86 -14.16 -19.91 -30.43
N THR A 87 -14.00 -19.87 -29.12
CA THR A 87 -15.12 -19.98 -28.16
C THR A 87 -16.06 -18.78 -28.28
N TYR A 88 -15.52 -17.60 -28.48
CA TYR A 88 -16.32 -16.39 -28.70
C TYR A 88 -17.06 -16.43 -30.04
N GLY A 89 -16.40 -16.92 -31.11
CA GLY A 89 -17.04 -17.14 -32.41
C GLY A 89 -18.18 -18.17 -32.38
N LYS A 90 -18.11 -19.17 -31.51
CA LYS A 90 -19.23 -20.12 -31.30
C LYS A 90 -20.43 -19.43 -30.63
N ALA A 91 -20.19 -18.53 -29.66
CA ALA A 91 -21.27 -17.76 -29.02
C ALA A 91 -21.81 -16.67 -29.95
N ALA A 92 -20.97 -16.08 -30.80
CA ALA A 92 -21.29 -15.00 -31.72
C ALA A 92 -21.00 -15.42 -33.19
N PRO A 93 -21.77 -16.33 -33.78
CA PRO A 93 -21.44 -16.94 -35.08
C PRO A 93 -21.43 -15.95 -36.26
N LEU A 94 -22.26 -14.87 -36.26
CA LEU A 94 -22.22 -13.83 -37.28
C LEU A 94 -20.91 -13.04 -37.28
N ALA A 95 -20.31 -12.90 -36.09
CA ALA A 95 -19.07 -12.18 -35.89
C ALA A 95 -17.83 -13.06 -35.96
N ALA A 96 -17.96 -14.38 -36.03
CA ALA A 96 -16.83 -15.31 -35.93
C ALA A 96 -15.65 -14.98 -36.85
N GLY A 97 -15.95 -14.49 -38.07
CA GLY A 97 -14.93 -14.17 -39.07
C GLY A 97 -14.21 -12.84 -38.85
N ILE A 98 -14.68 -11.98 -37.95
CA ILE A 98 -14.08 -10.64 -37.72
C ILE A 98 -13.47 -10.49 -36.33
N ILE A 99 -13.64 -11.48 -35.45
CA ILE A 99 -13.00 -11.46 -34.13
C ILE A 99 -11.49 -11.45 -34.32
N HIS A 100 -10.78 -10.52 -33.66
CA HIS A 100 -9.32 -10.41 -33.70
C HIS A 100 -8.75 -9.93 -35.05
N LEU A 101 -9.56 -9.29 -35.91
CA LEU A 101 -9.14 -8.85 -37.25
C LEU A 101 -8.01 -7.82 -37.16
N GLY A 102 -6.85 -8.15 -37.78
CA GLY A 102 -5.64 -7.32 -37.77
C GLY A 102 -4.84 -7.34 -36.46
N ALA A 103 -5.39 -7.92 -35.38
CA ALA A 103 -4.76 -7.94 -34.08
C ALA A 103 -3.82 -9.13 -33.88
N THR A 104 -2.98 -9.04 -32.84
CA THR A 104 -2.17 -10.14 -32.29
C THR A 104 -2.58 -10.42 -30.85
N SER A 105 -2.11 -11.53 -30.28
CA SER A 105 -2.47 -11.96 -28.93
C SER A 105 -2.25 -10.87 -27.86
N CYS A 106 -1.19 -10.07 -27.98
CA CYS A 106 -0.89 -9.02 -27.01
C CYS A 106 -1.87 -7.84 -27.08
N TYR A 107 -2.68 -7.71 -28.13
CA TYR A 107 -3.78 -6.75 -28.12
C TYR A 107 -4.74 -7.01 -26.95
N VAL A 108 -5.13 -8.24 -26.70
CA VAL A 108 -6.05 -8.55 -25.61
C VAL A 108 -5.31 -8.84 -24.29
N THR A 109 -4.20 -9.55 -24.32
CA THR A 109 -3.50 -9.90 -23.07
C THR A 109 -2.92 -8.66 -22.38
N ASP A 110 -2.20 -7.84 -23.11
CA ASP A 110 -1.48 -6.71 -22.55
C ASP A 110 -2.40 -5.53 -22.22
N ASN A 111 -3.36 -5.21 -23.11
CA ASN A 111 -4.33 -4.16 -22.79
C ASN A 111 -5.25 -4.57 -21.64
N ALA A 112 -5.64 -5.84 -21.51
CA ALA A 112 -6.40 -6.32 -20.37
C ALA A 112 -5.60 -6.19 -19.08
N ASP A 113 -4.32 -6.58 -19.08
CA ASP A 113 -3.44 -6.42 -17.91
C ASP A 113 -3.40 -4.94 -17.45
N LEU A 114 -3.19 -4.00 -18.38
CA LEU A 114 -3.19 -2.56 -18.06
C LEU A 114 -4.50 -2.07 -17.45
N ILE A 115 -5.65 -2.55 -17.97
CA ILE A 115 -6.97 -2.23 -17.41
C ILE A 115 -7.09 -2.76 -15.99
N LEU A 116 -6.78 -4.03 -15.76
CA LEU A 116 -6.89 -4.67 -14.44
C LEU A 116 -5.90 -4.06 -13.43
N TYR A 117 -4.68 -3.74 -13.84
CA TYR A 117 -3.70 -3.08 -12.97
C TYR A 117 -4.14 -1.68 -12.56
N ARG A 118 -4.65 -0.88 -13.51
CA ARG A 118 -5.22 0.44 -13.19
C ARG A 118 -6.35 0.32 -12.17
N ASP A 119 -7.30 -0.57 -12.41
CA ASP A 119 -8.46 -0.76 -11.53
C ASP A 119 -8.03 -1.26 -10.14
N GLY A 120 -7.03 -2.14 -10.08
CA GLY A 120 -6.40 -2.57 -8.83
C GLY A 120 -5.71 -1.44 -8.08
N LEU A 121 -4.93 -0.60 -8.77
CA LEU A 121 -4.27 0.57 -8.17
C LEU A 121 -5.29 1.59 -7.65
N VAL A 122 -6.37 1.86 -8.39
CA VAL A 122 -7.45 2.74 -7.94
C VAL A 122 -8.12 2.21 -6.67
N TYR A 123 -8.33 0.90 -6.60
CA TYR A 123 -8.89 0.28 -5.41
C TYR A 123 -7.94 0.39 -4.21
N LEU A 124 -6.66 0.06 -4.38
CA LEU A 124 -5.64 0.18 -3.33
C LEU A 124 -5.45 1.63 -2.87
N ARG A 125 -5.53 2.60 -3.78
CA ARG A 125 -5.54 4.03 -3.44
C ARG A 125 -6.65 4.36 -2.44
N GLY A 126 -7.86 3.89 -2.69
CA GLY A 126 -9.00 4.08 -1.79
C GLY A 126 -8.75 3.49 -0.39
N GLN A 127 -8.15 2.31 -0.33
CA GLN A 127 -7.78 1.66 0.94
C GLN A 127 -6.67 2.40 1.68
N LEU A 128 -5.63 2.86 0.97
CA LEU A 128 -4.55 3.67 1.55
C LEU A 128 -5.11 4.95 2.18
N LEU A 129 -6.00 5.63 1.47
CA LEU A 129 -6.69 6.83 2.01
C LEU A 129 -7.54 6.51 3.25
N ALA A 130 -8.14 5.32 3.34
CA ALA A 130 -8.88 4.92 4.54
C ALA A 130 -7.95 4.71 5.75
N VAL A 131 -6.79 4.07 5.55
CA VAL A 131 -5.75 3.95 6.60
C VAL A 131 -5.29 5.34 7.05
N MET A 132 -5.00 6.25 6.11
CA MET A 132 -4.58 7.62 6.40
C MET A 132 -5.67 8.40 7.13
N LYS A 133 -6.95 8.20 6.82
CA LYS A 133 -8.08 8.81 7.51
C LYS A 133 -8.15 8.38 8.99
N ASN A 134 -8.04 7.08 9.27
CA ASN A 134 -8.03 6.55 10.63
C ASN A 134 -6.86 7.10 11.43
N LEU A 135 -5.66 7.06 10.86
CA LEU A 135 -4.46 7.63 11.50
C LEU A 135 -4.54 9.14 11.70
N SER A 136 -5.18 9.87 10.79
CA SER A 136 -5.38 11.32 10.94
C SER A 136 -6.27 11.63 12.14
N ALA A 137 -7.38 10.93 12.30
CA ALA A 137 -8.26 11.06 13.48
C ALA A 137 -7.52 10.67 14.78
N PHE A 138 -6.74 9.60 14.75
CA PHE A 138 -5.90 9.20 15.87
C PHE A 138 -4.84 10.26 16.22
N ALA A 139 -4.12 10.78 15.23
CA ALA A 139 -3.11 11.81 15.43
C ALA A 139 -3.70 13.12 16.00
N GLU A 140 -4.86 13.52 15.52
CA GLU A 140 -5.57 14.70 16.03
C GLU A 140 -5.97 14.52 17.49
N LYS A 141 -6.61 13.40 17.83
CA LYS A 141 -7.03 13.06 19.21
C LYS A 141 -5.88 13.16 20.21
N TYR A 142 -4.69 12.68 19.81
CA TYR A 142 -3.53 12.60 20.70
C TYR A 142 -2.44 13.64 20.37
N ALA A 143 -2.79 14.73 19.68
CA ALA A 143 -1.85 15.75 19.22
C ALA A 143 -1.03 16.39 20.34
N ALA A 144 -1.63 16.55 21.53
CA ALA A 144 -1.02 17.16 22.71
C ALA A 144 -0.70 16.14 23.83
N THR A 145 -0.92 14.85 23.65
CA THR A 145 -0.67 13.82 24.67
C THR A 145 0.83 13.50 24.75
N PRO A 146 1.54 13.89 25.82
CA PRO A 146 2.97 13.63 25.95
C PRO A 146 3.27 12.15 26.01
N THR A 147 4.36 11.73 25.38
CA THR A 147 4.92 10.37 25.48
C THR A 147 6.44 10.43 25.43
N LEU A 148 7.08 9.40 25.95
CA LEU A 148 8.53 9.25 25.87
C LEU A 148 8.96 9.04 24.41
N GLY A 149 9.85 9.89 23.91
CA GLY A 149 10.49 9.69 22.61
C GLY A 149 11.68 8.74 22.74
N TYR A 150 11.98 8.00 21.68
CA TYR A 150 13.08 7.07 21.61
C TYR A 150 13.99 7.39 20.44
N THR A 151 15.30 7.41 20.69
CA THR A 151 16.35 7.39 19.66
C THR A 151 17.28 6.23 19.98
N HIS A 152 17.70 5.48 18.95
CA HIS A 152 18.47 4.25 19.14
C HIS A 152 17.78 3.25 20.12
N TYR A 153 16.45 3.31 20.16
CA TYR A 153 15.58 2.59 21.08
C TYR A 153 15.92 2.86 22.57
N GLN A 154 16.51 4.03 22.86
CA GLN A 154 16.77 4.51 24.21
C GLN A 154 15.87 5.71 24.52
N PRO A 155 15.46 5.90 25.80
CA PRO A 155 14.73 7.07 26.24
C PRO A 155 15.40 8.38 25.83
N ALA A 156 14.62 9.24 25.21
CA ALA A 156 15.05 10.54 24.71
C ALA A 156 14.03 11.63 25.08
N GLN A 157 14.10 12.77 24.45
CA GLN A 157 13.19 13.89 24.76
C GLN A 157 11.71 13.55 24.56
N PRO A 158 10.78 14.21 25.28
CA PRO A 158 9.35 14.04 25.10
C PRO A 158 8.89 14.39 23.69
N VAL A 159 7.94 13.61 23.20
CA VAL A 159 7.15 13.88 21.99
C VAL A 159 5.68 13.77 22.33
N THR A 160 4.78 13.77 21.33
CA THR A 160 3.38 13.39 21.55
C THR A 160 3.01 12.14 20.80
N VAL A 161 2.01 11.41 21.30
CA VAL A 161 1.46 10.23 20.64
C VAL A 161 0.98 10.57 19.23
N GLY A 162 0.28 11.72 19.07
CA GLY A 162 -0.17 12.17 17.76
C GLY A 162 0.96 12.51 16.81
N LYS A 163 2.05 13.15 17.31
CA LYS A 163 3.23 13.44 16.47
C LYS A 163 3.93 12.15 16.01
N ARG A 164 3.96 11.11 16.86
CA ARG A 164 4.47 9.79 16.45
C ARG A 164 3.65 9.19 15.32
N ALA A 165 2.32 9.24 15.40
CA ALA A 165 1.44 8.80 14.31
C ALA A 165 1.65 9.60 13.02
N CYS A 166 2.00 10.89 13.12
CA CYS A 166 2.36 11.70 11.96
C CYS A 166 3.64 11.24 11.24
N LEU A 167 4.53 10.50 11.89
CA LEU A 167 5.69 9.90 11.20
C LEU A 167 5.22 8.80 10.24
N TRP A 168 4.25 7.99 10.63
CA TRP A 168 3.65 6.97 9.77
C TRP A 168 2.82 7.61 8.65
N LEU A 169 2.03 8.64 8.99
CA LEU A 169 1.25 9.39 7.99
C LEU A 169 2.12 10.07 6.93
N GLN A 170 3.30 10.55 7.30
CA GLN A 170 4.22 11.18 6.35
C GLN A 170 4.74 10.18 5.32
N ASP A 171 5.06 8.95 5.74
CA ASP A 171 5.47 7.89 4.83
C ASP A 171 4.31 7.49 3.89
N LEU A 172 3.11 7.27 4.44
CA LEU A 172 1.92 6.94 3.63
C LEU A 172 1.51 8.06 2.67
N LEU A 173 1.76 9.32 3.01
CA LEU A 173 1.53 10.45 2.10
C LEU A 173 2.49 10.38 0.91
N SER A 174 3.75 10.04 1.14
CA SER A 174 4.72 9.83 0.05
C SER A 174 4.35 8.66 -0.84
N ASP A 175 3.85 7.56 -0.26
CA ASP A 175 3.34 6.42 -1.01
C ASP A 175 2.11 6.78 -1.87
N LEU A 176 1.22 7.63 -1.36
CA LEU A 176 0.07 8.12 -2.12
C LEU A 176 0.51 8.99 -3.31
N GLU A 177 1.49 9.87 -3.11
CA GLU A 177 2.06 10.70 -4.17
C GLU A 177 2.70 9.84 -5.28
N GLU A 178 3.41 8.77 -4.90
CA GLU A 178 3.99 7.81 -5.86
C GLU A 178 2.90 7.02 -6.60
N LEU A 179 1.89 6.54 -5.88
CA LEU A 179 0.76 5.81 -6.46
C LEU A 179 -0.01 6.66 -7.48
N ASP A 180 -0.27 7.93 -7.15
CA ASP A 180 -0.93 8.87 -8.06
C ASP A 180 -0.07 9.16 -9.30
N PHE A 181 1.25 9.25 -9.13
CA PHE A 181 2.18 9.35 -10.26
C PHE A 181 2.15 8.10 -11.15
N VAL A 182 2.15 6.91 -10.57
CA VAL A 182 2.07 5.64 -11.32
C VAL A 182 0.77 5.58 -12.11
N LEU A 183 -0.38 5.84 -11.48
CA LEU A 183 -1.69 5.90 -12.12
C LEU A 183 -1.71 6.89 -13.29
N GLY A 184 -1.24 8.10 -13.09
CA GLY A 184 -1.18 9.14 -14.13
C GLY A 184 -0.20 8.83 -15.27
N SER A 185 0.75 7.91 -15.05
CA SER A 185 1.73 7.49 -16.05
C SER A 185 1.27 6.32 -16.92
N LEU A 186 0.16 5.64 -16.57
CA LEU A 186 -0.33 4.50 -17.35
C LEU A 186 -0.80 4.96 -18.72
N ARG A 187 -0.49 4.16 -19.73
CA ARG A 187 -0.88 4.36 -21.10
C ARG A 187 -1.40 3.04 -21.65
N PHE A 188 -2.31 3.09 -22.60
CA PHE A 188 -2.82 1.92 -23.27
C PHE A 188 -1.79 1.39 -24.27
N LEU A 189 -1.72 0.08 -24.52
CA LEU A 189 -0.86 -0.45 -25.58
C LEU A 189 -1.38 -0.06 -26.96
N GLY A 190 -2.67 -0.24 -27.19
CA GLY A 190 -3.30 -0.08 -28.49
C GLY A 190 -3.19 -1.33 -29.38
N CYS A 191 -3.46 -1.15 -30.65
CA CYS A 191 -3.47 -2.18 -31.70
C CYS A 191 -2.14 -2.17 -32.45
N ARG A 192 -1.07 -2.72 -31.85
CA ARG A 192 0.31 -2.56 -32.35
C ARG A 192 0.73 -3.59 -33.39
N GLY A 193 0.04 -4.73 -33.49
CA GLY A 193 0.43 -5.82 -34.37
C GLY A 193 1.64 -6.61 -33.86
N THR A 194 2.21 -7.44 -34.71
CA THR A 194 3.22 -8.46 -34.34
C THR A 194 4.53 -7.85 -33.83
N THR A 195 4.97 -6.75 -34.40
CA THR A 195 6.27 -6.09 -34.10
C THR A 195 6.12 -4.60 -33.74
N GLY A 196 4.92 -4.15 -33.48
CA GLY A 196 4.66 -2.74 -33.12
C GLY A 196 4.53 -1.79 -34.30
N THR A 197 4.53 -2.30 -35.54
CA THR A 197 4.50 -1.50 -36.77
C THR A 197 3.10 -1.14 -37.27
N GLU A 198 2.06 -1.75 -36.69
CA GLU A 198 0.65 -1.61 -37.13
C GLU A 198 0.41 -1.98 -38.61
N ALA A 199 1.33 -2.74 -39.24
CA ALA A 199 1.31 -3.05 -40.67
C ALA A 199 -0.01 -3.70 -41.13
N SER A 200 -0.58 -4.61 -40.33
CA SER A 200 -1.89 -5.22 -40.67
C SER A 200 -3.02 -4.21 -40.70
N PHE A 201 -2.97 -3.17 -39.88
CA PHE A 201 -3.96 -2.10 -39.90
C PHE A 201 -3.70 -1.11 -41.03
N MET A 202 -2.42 -0.87 -41.40
CA MET A 202 -2.08 -0.13 -42.62
C MET A 202 -2.69 -0.78 -43.88
N ASP A 203 -2.59 -2.11 -43.94
CA ASP A 203 -3.22 -2.85 -45.06
C ASP A 203 -4.77 -2.78 -45.03
N LEU A 204 -5.38 -2.92 -43.86
CA LEU A 204 -6.82 -2.87 -43.66
C LEU A 204 -7.43 -1.51 -44.00
N PHE A 205 -6.71 -0.42 -43.73
CA PHE A 205 -7.16 0.95 -43.97
C PHE A 205 -6.52 1.58 -45.23
N ASP A 206 -5.99 0.77 -46.14
CA ASP A 206 -5.39 1.25 -47.42
C ASP A 206 -4.37 2.38 -47.22
N GLY A 207 -3.55 2.30 -46.13
CA GLY A 207 -2.53 3.27 -45.82
C GLY A 207 -3.01 4.53 -45.09
N ASP A 208 -4.25 4.58 -44.63
CA ASP A 208 -4.79 5.73 -43.89
C ASP A 208 -4.36 5.73 -42.41
N GLU A 209 -3.22 6.36 -42.12
CA GLU A 209 -2.67 6.48 -40.77
C GLU A 209 -3.62 7.19 -39.81
N ALA A 210 -4.41 8.20 -40.30
CA ALA A 210 -5.31 8.93 -39.41
C ALA A 210 -6.47 8.06 -38.89
N LYS A 211 -6.93 7.09 -39.66
CA LYS A 211 -7.92 6.09 -39.19
C LYS A 211 -7.33 5.15 -38.17
N ILE A 212 -6.07 4.77 -38.29
CA ILE A 212 -5.39 3.91 -37.31
C ILE A 212 -5.22 4.65 -35.96
N ASP A 213 -4.80 5.91 -36.03
CA ASP A 213 -4.70 6.76 -34.84
C ASP A 213 -6.07 6.93 -34.15
N GLU A 214 -7.12 7.21 -34.93
CA GLU A 214 -8.47 7.37 -34.40
C GLU A 214 -9.03 6.05 -33.82
N MET A 215 -8.75 4.90 -34.43
CA MET A 215 -9.09 3.57 -33.90
C MET A 215 -8.45 3.35 -32.54
N ASN A 216 -7.16 3.56 -32.40
CA ASN A 216 -6.43 3.42 -31.15
C ASN A 216 -6.95 4.38 -30.08
N ARG A 217 -7.22 5.65 -30.45
CA ARG A 217 -7.77 6.66 -29.54
C ARG A 217 -9.16 6.27 -29.01
N ARG A 218 -10.07 5.80 -29.88
CA ARG A 218 -11.42 5.38 -29.50
C ARG A 218 -11.38 4.21 -28.53
N ILE A 219 -10.59 3.19 -28.85
CA ILE A 219 -10.47 2.00 -28.00
C ILE A 219 -9.86 2.41 -26.64
N ALA A 220 -8.78 3.16 -26.61
CA ALA A 220 -8.16 3.63 -25.37
C ALA A 220 -9.16 4.43 -24.50
N ALA A 221 -9.89 5.36 -25.10
CA ALA A 221 -10.89 6.18 -24.41
C ALA A 221 -12.05 5.35 -23.84
N GLU A 222 -12.52 4.32 -24.53
CA GLU A 222 -13.57 3.42 -24.04
C GLU A 222 -13.16 2.72 -22.74
N PHE A 223 -11.86 2.41 -22.59
CA PHE A 223 -11.31 1.82 -21.37
C PHE A 223 -10.75 2.85 -20.38
N GLY A 224 -10.97 4.15 -20.61
CA GLY A 224 -10.57 5.22 -19.69
C GLY A 224 -9.08 5.51 -19.66
N PHE A 225 -8.39 5.34 -20.79
CA PHE A 225 -7.00 5.77 -20.97
C PHE A 225 -6.94 6.98 -21.88
N ASP A 226 -6.17 7.99 -21.49
CA ASP A 226 -6.03 9.25 -22.21
C ASP A 226 -5.21 9.10 -23.51
N SER A 227 -4.35 8.09 -23.59
CA SER A 227 -3.46 7.86 -24.73
C SER A 227 -2.88 6.46 -24.75
N CYS A 228 -2.36 6.07 -25.93
CA CYS A 228 -1.53 4.88 -26.10
C CYS A 228 -0.03 5.24 -25.95
N PHE A 229 0.80 4.22 -25.73
CA PHE A 229 2.25 4.37 -25.89
C PHE A 229 2.58 4.76 -27.32
N THR A 230 3.46 5.73 -27.54
CA THR A 230 3.86 6.19 -28.86
C THR A 230 4.62 5.12 -29.64
N VAL A 231 5.52 4.41 -28.96
CA VAL A 231 6.33 3.34 -29.56
C VAL A 231 6.31 2.11 -28.65
N CYS A 232 5.98 0.96 -29.24
CA CYS A 232 6.04 -0.34 -28.57
C CYS A 232 6.54 -1.39 -29.55
N GLY A 233 7.00 -2.52 -29.02
CA GLY A 233 7.05 -3.76 -29.78
C GLY A 233 5.66 -4.42 -29.84
N GLN A 234 5.59 -5.73 -29.74
CA GLN A 234 4.31 -6.44 -29.62
C GLN A 234 3.60 -6.17 -28.28
N THR A 235 4.37 -5.86 -27.23
CA THR A 235 3.92 -5.66 -25.84
C THR A 235 4.13 -4.21 -25.42
N TYR A 236 3.42 -3.78 -24.35
CA TYR A 236 3.82 -2.56 -23.67
C TYR A 236 5.18 -2.74 -22.95
N PRO A 237 5.92 -1.65 -22.70
CA PRO A 237 7.21 -1.74 -22.00
C PRO A 237 7.08 -2.37 -20.62
N ARG A 238 7.71 -3.52 -20.36
CA ARG A 238 7.65 -4.23 -19.07
C ARG A 238 8.19 -3.40 -17.89
N LYS A 239 8.79 -2.27 -18.18
CA LYS A 239 9.12 -1.24 -17.19
C LYS A 239 7.90 -0.72 -16.42
N VAL A 240 6.68 -0.82 -17.00
CA VAL A 240 5.42 -0.50 -16.33
C VAL A 240 5.18 -1.43 -15.16
N ASP A 241 5.33 -2.74 -15.36
CA ASP A 241 5.17 -3.75 -14.30
C ASP A 241 6.14 -3.51 -13.15
N ALA A 242 7.41 -3.22 -13.48
CA ALA A 242 8.43 -2.90 -12.49
C ALA A 242 8.06 -1.64 -11.68
N ARG A 243 7.52 -0.62 -12.33
CA ARG A 243 7.06 0.59 -11.65
C ARG A 243 5.88 0.31 -10.72
N ILE A 244 4.91 -0.49 -11.16
CA ILE A 244 3.75 -0.87 -10.35
C ILE A 244 4.19 -1.65 -9.11
N LEU A 245 4.93 -2.74 -9.26
CA LEU A 245 5.36 -3.56 -8.12
C LEU A 245 6.31 -2.83 -7.18
N ASN A 246 7.17 -1.94 -7.67
CA ASN A 246 8.01 -1.09 -6.82
C ASN A 246 7.16 -0.13 -5.97
N CYS A 247 6.12 0.48 -6.54
CA CYS A 247 5.18 1.33 -5.81
C CYS A 247 4.45 0.53 -4.72
N LEU A 248 3.93 -0.66 -5.02
CA LEU A 248 3.30 -1.54 -4.03
C LEU A 248 4.28 -1.97 -2.93
N SER A 249 5.54 -2.24 -3.29
CA SER A 249 6.61 -2.57 -2.35
C SER A 249 6.96 -1.39 -1.44
N SER A 250 7.02 -0.16 -1.97
CA SER A 250 7.24 1.06 -1.19
C SER A 250 6.16 1.23 -0.13
N MET A 251 4.90 1.13 -0.53
CA MET A 251 3.76 1.18 0.39
C MET A 251 3.82 0.09 1.48
N ALA A 252 4.21 -1.14 1.11
CA ALA A 252 4.38 -2.22 2.08
C ALA A 252 5.47 -1.92 3.11
N GLN A 253 6.56 -1.22 2.74
CA GLN A 253 7.62 -0.79 3.66
C GLN A 253 7.10 0.18 4.71
N SER A 254 6.30 1.17 4.30
CA SER A 254 5.72 2.16 5.21
C SER A 254 4.77 1.52 6.22
N VAL A 255 3.88 0.62 5.74
CA VAL A 255 2.95 -0.11 6.61
C VAL A 255 3.71 -1.08 7.53
N TYR A 256 4.78 -1.72 7.05
CA TYR A 256 5.66 -2.56 7.85
C TYR A 256 6.31 -1.79 9.00
N ARG A 257 6.85 -0.60 8.71
CA ARG A 257 7.43 0.28 9.73
C ARG A 257 6.41 0.62 10.80
N MET A 258 5.22 1.08 10.42
CA MET A 258 4.13 1.37 11.34
C MET A 258 3.79 0.15 12.22
N ALA A 259 3.62 -1.02 11.61
CA ALA A 259 3.29 -2.25 12.34
C ALA A 259 4.40 -2.67 13.33
N ASN A 260 5.67 -2.48 12.99
CA ASN A 260 6.77 -2.73 13.92
C ASN A 260 6.76 -1.77 15.11
N ASP A 261 6.55 -0.48 14.89
CA ASP A 261 6.45 0.50 15.98
C ASP A 261 5.28 0.15 16.91
N ILE A 262 4.12 -0.25 16.37
CA ILE A 262 2.96 -0.69 17.17
C ILE A 262 3.33 -1.93 18.01
N ARG A 263 4.01 -2.92 17.43
CA ARG A 263 4.45 -4.13 18.16
C ARG A 263 5.38 -3.80 19.33
N LEU A 264 6.33 -2.89 19.15
CA LEU A 264 7.23 -2.43 20.21
C LEU A 264 6.47 -1.65 21.29
N LEU A 265 5.56 -0.77 20.90
CA LEU A 265 4.72 -0.02 21.85
C LEU A 265 3.74 -0.93 22.60
N GLN A 266 3.26 -2.02 21.97
CA GLN A 266 2.43 -3.02 22.64
C GLN A 266 3.24 -3.86 23.64
N HIS A 267 4.50 -4.18 23.33
CA HIS A 267 5.40 -4.80 24.30
C HIS A 267 5.53 -3.93 25.57
N ASP A 268 5.67 -2.61 25.39
CA ASP A 268 5.73 -1.65 26.49
C ASP A 268 4.34 -1.31 27.08
N ARG A 269 3.28 -1.95 26.60
CA ARG A 269 1.89 -1.76 27.04
C ARG A 269 1.37 -0.32 26.85
N GLN A 270 2.02 0.48 26.01
CA GLN A 270 1.63 1.89 25.75
C GLN A 270 0.52 1.98 24.69
N LEU A 271 0.55 1.08 23.72
CA LEU A 271 -0.36 1.04 22.58
C LEU A 271 -0.77 -0.40 22.30
N GLU A 272 -2.01 -0.62 21.87
CA GLU A 272 -2.52 -1.96 21.54
C GLU A 272 -3.28 -1.93 20.22
N GLU A 273 -3.05 -2.95 19.37
CA GLU A 273 -3.94 -3.20 18.25
C GLU A 273 -5.32 -3.69 18.75
N PRO A 274 -6.40 -3.58 17.93
CA PRO A 274 -7.72 -4.03 18.35
C PRO A 274 -7.72 -5.53 18.67
N PHE A 275 -8.48 -5.88 19.71
CA PHE A 275 -8.67 -7.25 20.18
C PHE A 275 -10.15 -7.52 20.33
N GLU A 276 -10.67 -8.51 19.61
CA GLU A 276 -12.10 -8.83 19.61
C GLU A 276 -12.53 -9.61 20.86
N GLU A 277 -13.79 -9.47 21.26
CA GLU A 277 -14.32 -10.02 22.52
C GLU A 277 -14.09 -11.53 22.66
N HIS A 278 -14.20 -12.27 21.56
CA HIS A 278 -14.01 -13.73 21.54
C HIS A 278 -12.67 -14.18 20.97
N GLN A 279 -11.76 -13.25 20.71
CA GLN A 279 -10.43 -13.55 20.16
C GLN A 279 -9.55 -14.26 21.20
N ILE A 280 -8.95 -15.38 20.81
CA ILE A 280 -7.96 -16.09 21.65
C ILE A 280 -6.56 -15.62 21.26
N GLY A 281 -5.90 -14.92 22.17
CA GLY A 281 -4.53 -14.42 21.96
C GLY A 281 -3.44 -15.48 22.19
N SER A 282 -3.75 -16.52 22.98
CA SER A 282 -2.79 -17.60 23.29
C SER A 282 -3.57 -18.85 23.76
N SER A 283 -3.17 -20.01 23.25
CA SER A 283 -3.74 -21.30 23.67
C SER A 283 -3.39 -21.70 25.10
N ALA A 284 -2.30 -21.14 25.68
CA ALA A 284 -1.81 -21.50 27.00
C ALA A 284 -2.01 -20.40 28.06
N MET A 285 -2.06 -19.13 27.64
CA MET A 285 -2.12 -17.99 28.56
C MET A 285 -3.27 -17.05 28.16
N ALA A 286 -4.41 -17.20 28.81
CA ALA A 286 -5.65 -16.52 28.43
C ALA A 286 -5.58 -14.97 28.46
N TYR A 287 -4.71 -14.39 29.30
CA TYR A 287 -4.54 -12.92 29.39
C TYR A 287 -3.69 -12.34 28.27
N LYS A 288 -2.97 -13.17 27.51
CA LYS A 288 -1.94 -12.73 26.55
C LYS A 288 -2.60 -12.20 25.27
N ARG A 289 -2.38 -10.93 24.98
CA ARG A 289 -2.83 -10.26 23.76
C ARG A 289 -1.63 -10.06 22.84
N ASN A 290 -1.52 -10.92 21.82
CA ASN A 290 -0.46 -10.82 20.82
C ASN A 290 -0.84 -9.82 19.73
N PRO A 291 0.10 -9.03 19.20
CA PRO A 291 -0.13 -8.12 18.06
C PRO A 291 -0.17 -8.90 16.74
N MET A 292 -1.11 -9.84 16.60
CA MET A 292 -1.14 -10.81 15.50
C MET A 292 -1.42 -10.17 14.15
N ARG A 293 -2.19 -9.07 14.11
CA ARG A 293 -2.47 -8.32 12.86
C ARG A 293 -1.22 -7.60 12.38
N CYS A 294 -0.52 -6.92 13.29
CA CYS A 294 0.77 -6.28 12.99
C CYS A 294 1.84 -7.31 12.59
N GLU A 295 1.87 -8.49 13.21
CA GLU A 295 2.78 -9.58 12.82
C GLU A 295 2.49 -10.08 11.39
N ARG A 296 1.22 -10.22 11.00
CA ARG A 296 0.82 -10.57 9.63
C ARG A 296 1.17 -9.49 8.63
N ILE A 297 0.92 -8.21 8.95
CA ILE A 297 1.37 -7.09 8.12
C ILE A 297 2.87 -7.21 7.85
N CYS A 298 3.67 -7.39 8.90
CA CYS A 298 5.12 -7.53 8.77
C CYS A 298 5.53 -8.71 7.89
N SER A 299 4.85 -9.85 8.00
CA SER A 299 5.19 -11.04 7.21
C SER A 299 4.76 -10.92 5.74
N LEU A 300 3.57 -10.41 5.47
CA LEU A 300 3.07 -10.16 4.11
C LEU A 300 3.89 -9.07 3.40
N SER A 301 4.29 -8.02 4.13
CA SER A 301 5.15 -6.97 3.56
C SER A 301 6.50 -7.51 3.09
N ARG A 302 7.12 -8.44 3.84
CA ARG A 302 8.36 -9.09 3.38
C ARG A 302 8.14 -9.92 2.11
N TYR A 303 7.01 -10.62 2.03
CA TYR A 303 6.66 -11.37 0.82
C TYR A 303 6.54 -10.43 -0.38
N LEU A 304 5.76 -9.35 -0.25
CA LEU A 304 5.57 -8.38 -1.34
C LEU A 304 6.89 -7.69 -1.76
N MET A 305 7.74 -7.32 -0.81
CA MET A 305 9.05 -6.73 -1.13
C MET A 305 9.94 -7.71 -1.91
N ALA A 306 9.89 -9.01 -1.59
CA ALA A 306 10.63 -10.04 -2.33
C ALA A 306 10.02 -10.29 -3.71
N ASP A 307 8.68 -10.37 -3.80
CA ASP A 307 7.97 -10.56 -5.06
C ASP A 307 8.21 -9.41 -6.05
N ALA A 308 8.28 -8.17 -5.56
CA ALA A 308 8.53 -6.99 -6.39
C ALA A 308 9.85 -7.04 -7.18
N MET A 309 10.81 -7.87 -6.78
CA MET A 309 12.06 -8.07 -7.51
C MET A 309 11.87 -8.79 -8.85
N ASN A 310 10.77 -9.52 -9.04
CA ASN A 310 10.48 -10.21 -10.29
C ASN A 310 10.34 -9.25 -11.48
N ALA A 311 9.59 -8.18 -11.33
CA ALA A 311 9.27 -7.27 -12.44
C ALA A 311 10.49 -6.52 -13.01
N PRO A 312 11.41 -5.93 -12.21
CA PRO A 312 12.62 -5.33 -12.77
C PRO A 312 13.56 -6.34 -13.42
N MET A 313 13.65 -7.59 -12.91
CA MET A 313 14.43 -8.65 -13.56
C MET A 313 13.80 -8.99 -14.91
N THR A 314 12.48 -9.20 -14.98
CA THR A 314 11.75 -9.47 -16.22
C THR A 314 11.89 -8.32 -17.23
N ALA A 315 11.78 -7.08 -16.78
CA ALA A 315 11.92 -5.91 -17.65
C ALA A 315 13.34 -5.80 -18.25
N SER A 316 14.35 -6.30 -17.55
CA SER A 316 15.76 -6.25 -17.99
C SER A 316 16.12 -7.28 -19.07
N VAL A 317 15.32 -8.32 -19.26
CA VAL A 317 15.58 -9.41 -20.21
C VAL A 317 14.59 -9.44 -21.39
N GLN A 318 13.89 -8.34 -21.65
CA GLN A 318 13.05 -8.22 -22.84
C GLN A 318 13.91 -8.08 -24.09
N TRP A 319 13.72 -8.99 -25.06
CA TRP A 319 14.51 -9.02 -26.28
C TRP A 319 13.74 -8.45 -27.45
N MET A 320 14.32 -7.46 -28.10
CA MET A 320 13.79 -6.83 -29.33
C MET A 320 12.28 -6.52 -29.20
N GLU A 321 11.47 -6.92 -30.14
CA GLU A 321 10.02 -6.60 -30.18
C GLU A 321 9.16 -7.54 -29.33
N ARG A 322 9.67 -8.75 -29.03
CA ARG A 322 8.94 -9.74 -28.20
C ARG A 322 9.81 -10.87 -27.72
N THR A 323 9.66 -11.25 -26.47
CA THR A 323 10.03 -12.55 -25.90
C THR A 323 8.87 -13.08 -25.06
N LEU A 324 8.72 -14.41 -24.93
CA LEU A 324 7.70 -15.02 -24.07
C LEU A 324 8.22 -15.27 -22.64
N ASP A 325 9.47 -14.94 -22.36
CA ASP A 325 10.15 -15.14 -21.08
C ASP A 325 9.42 -14.44 -19.90
N ASP A 326 8.77 -13.34 -20.18
CA ASP A 326 7.97 -12.56 -19.23
C ASP A 326 6.69 -13.28 -18.76
N SER A 327 6.08 -14.10 -19.61
CA SER A 327 4.67 -14.50 -19.47
C SER A 327 4.38 -15.26 -18.18
N ALA A 328 5.11 -16.33 -17.90
CA ALA A 328 4.88 -17.17 -16.72
C ALA A 328 5.18 -16.41 -15.42
N ASN A 329 6.27 -15.64 -15.37
CA ASN A 329 6.64 -14.84 -14.21
C ASN A 329 5.55 -13.78 -13.90
N ARG A 330 5.12 -13.01 -14.90
CA ARG A 330 4.11 -11.97 -14.74
C ARG A 330 2.74 -12.50 -14.28
N ARG A 331 2.35 -13.70 -14.74
CA ARG A 331 1.10 -14.36 -14.34
C ARG A 331 1.05 -14.72 -12.86
N LEU A 332 2.21 -14.82 -12.20
CA LEU A 332 2.35 -15.03 -10.77
C LEU A 332 2.57 -13.71 -10.03
N SER A 333 3.68 -13.02 -10.33
CA SER A 333 4.14 -11.87 -9.56
C SER A 333 3.16 -10.69 -9.56
N MET A 334 2.55 -10.37 -10.70
CA MET A 334 1.65 -9.22 -10.74
C MET A 334 0.36 -9.45 -9.93
N PRO A 335 -0.44 -10.50 -10.16
CA PRO A 335 -1.63 -10.73 -9.33
C PRO A 335 -1.30 -10.90 -7.84
N GLU A 336 -0.27 -11.68 -7.50
CA GLU A 336 0.11 -11.92 -6.10
C GLU A 336 0.59 -10.64 -5.41
N GLY A 337 1.30 -9.76 -6.12
CA GLY A 337 1.67 -8.44 -5.63
C GLY A 337 0.45 -7.58 -5.25
N PHE A 338 -0.57 -7.54 -6.11
CA PHE A 338 -1.82 -6.83 -5.83
C PHE A 338 -2.61 -7.47 -4.68
N LEU A 339 -2.77 -8.79 -4.67
CA LEU A 339 -3.46 -9.52 -3.59
C LEU A 339 -2.78 -9.31 -2.24
N CYS A 340 -1.45 -9.29 -2.23
CA CYS A 340 -0.68 -9.08 -1.02
C CYS A 340 -0.78 -7.62 -0.53
N ALA A 341 -0.71 -6.64 -1.42
CA ALA A 341 -0.90 -5.22 -1.08
C ALA A 341 -2.31 -4.96 -0.51
N ASP A 342 -3.33 -5.55 -1.11
CA ASP A 342 -4.71 -5.51 -0.62
C ASP A 342 -4.81 -6.08 0.80
N ALA A 343 -4.26 -7.26 1.05
CA ALA A 343 -4.24 -7.89 2.37
C ALA A 343 -3.55 -7.03 3.44
N ILE A 344 -2.40 -6.42 3.09
CA ILE A 344 -1.65 -5.52 3.98
C ILE A 344 -2.49 -4.29 4.35
N LEU A 345 -3.11 -3.64 3.36
CA LEU A 345 -3.92 -2.44 3.61
C LEU A 345 -5.20 -2.73 4.40
N ARG A 346 -5.87 -3.86 4.15
CA ARG A 346 -7.03 -4.29 4.93
C ARG A 346 -6.68 -4.52 6.39
N LEU A 347 -5.57 -5.21 6.66
CA LEU A 347 -5.06 -5.40 8.02
C LEU A 347 -4.70 -4.06 8.66
N ALA A 348 -4.00 -3.18 7.93
CA ALA A 348 -3.62 -1.85 8.40
C ALA A 348 -4.85 -1.00 8.73
N GLN A 349 -5.89 -1.05 7.90
CA GLN A 349 -7.14 -0.34 8.17
C GLN A 349 -7.80 -0.85 9.45
N ASN A 350 -7.90 -2.16 9.63
CA ASN A 350 -8.46 -2.75 10.85
C ASN A 350 -7.65 -2.34 12.11
N VAL A 351 -6.31 -2.42 12.03
CA VAL A 351 -5.43 -2.00 13.14
C VAL A 351 -5.63 -0.53 13.47
N THR A 352 -5.63 0.35 12.48
CA THR A 352 -5.69 1.81 12.68
C THR A 352 -7.07 2.31 13.12
N ASP A 353 -8.14 1.61 12.75
CA ASP A 353 -9.52 1.91 13.19
C ASP A 353 -9.72 1.63 14.68
N GLY A 354 -9.10 0.58 15.20
CA GLY A 354 -9.24 0.14 16.59
C GLY A 354 -8.04 0.40 17.50
N LEU A 355 -7.07 1.21 17.08
CA LEU A 355 -5.84 1.46 17.81
C LEU A 355 -6.09 2.12 19.16
N ARG A 356 -5.62 1.51 20.24
CA ARG A 356 -5.86 1.95 21.61
C ARG A 356 -4.59 2.42 22.30
N VAL A 357 -4.65 3.62 22.92
CA VAL A 357 -3.59 4.16 23.79
C VAL A 357 -3.93 3.87 25.24
N ASN A 358 -3.00 3.29 25.99
CA ASN A 358 -3.07 3.10 27.44
C ASN A 358 -2.47 4.34 28.13
N GLU A 359 -3.25 5.45 28.17
CA GLU A 359 -2.76 6.78 28.55
C GLU A 359 -2.09 6.80 29.92
N LYS A 360 -2.60 6.03 30.91
CA LYS A 360 -1.97 5.94 32.24
C LYS A 360 -0.59 5.24 32.21
N VAL A 361 -0.40 4.28 31.30
CA VAL A 361 0.89 3.62 31.12
C VAL A 361 1.86 4.58 30.45
N VAL A 362 1.41 5.29 29.42
CA VAL A 362 2.19 6.33 28.71
C VAL A 362 2.64 7.40 29.69
N ASP A 363 1.74 7.94 30.55
CA ASP A 363 2.07 8.95 31.55
C ASP A 363 3.06 8.42 32.59
N LYS A 364 2.83 7.20 33.10
CA LYS A 364 3.77 6.56 34.03
C LYS A 364 5.18 6.43 33.43
N THR A 365 5.26 5.93 32.19
CA THR A 365 6.54 5.69 31.51
C THR A 365 7.32 7.00 31.31
N ILE A 366 6.68 8.06 30.84
CA ILE A 366 7.38 9.33 30.63
C ILE A 366 7.83 9.95 31.96
N ARG A 367 7.00 9.90 33.01
CA ARG A 367 7.31 10.45 34.31
C ARG A 367 8.51 9.78 34.98
N GLU A 368 8.74 8.51 34.74
CA GLU A 368 9.91 7.77 35.24
C GLU A 368 11.23 8.39 34.74
N TYR A 369 11.24 8.90 33.51
CA TYR A 369 12.42 9.50 32.87
C TYR A 369 12.46 11.02 32.94
N MET A 370 11.37 11.69 33.34
CA MET A 370 11.30 13.16 33.40
C MET A 370 12.44 13.80 34.20
N PRO A 371 12.90 13.25 35.35
CA PRO A 371 14.03 13.84 36.07
C PRO A 371 15.29 14.00 35.21
N PHE A 372 15.55 13.05 34.32
CA PHE A 372 16.69 13.11 33.39
C PHE A 372 16.41 14.02 32.20
N LEU A 373 15.21 13.96 31.65
CA LEU A 373 14.81 14.73 30.47
C LEU A 373 14.73 16.25 30.76
N ALA A 374 14.42 16.61 31.99
CA ALA A 374 14.31 17.99 32.44
C ALA A 374 15.64 18.61 32.90
N THR A 375 16.73 17.87 32.93
CA THR A 375 18.03 18.31 33.51
C THR A 375 18.55 19.60 32.89
N GLU A 376 18.39 19.80 31.58
CA GLU A 376 18.78 21.04 30.91
C GLU A 376 17.98 22.24 31.46
N ASN A 377 16.66 22.11 31.59
CA ASN A 377 15.81 23.16 32.10
C ASN A 377 16.07 23.40 33.58
N LEU A 378 16.33 22.35 34.36
CA LEU A 378 16.74 22.49 35.77
C LEU A 378 18.03 23.26 35.90
N MET A 379 19.02 22.94 35.07
CA MET A 379 20.29 23.66 35.03
C MET A 379 20.09 25.13 34.66
N MET A 380 19.28 25.40 33.62
CA MET A 380 19.00 26.80 33.22
C MET A 380 18.28 27.59 34.30
N GLU A 381 17.36 26.97 35.05
CA GLU A 381 16.70 27.63 36.19
C GLU A 381 17.67 27.90 37.32
N ALA A 382 18.59 27.01 37.60
CA ALA A 382 19.66 27.20 38.59
C ALA A 382 20.63 28.36 38.16
N VAL A 383 20.94 28.44 36.84
CA VAL A 383 21.75 29.56 36.29
C VAL A 383 21.04 30.91 36.49
N LYS A 384 19.73 30.99 36.28
CA LYS A 384 18.96 32.23 36.56
C LYS A 384 19.03 32.65 38.01
N ARG A 385 19.27 31.71 38.92
CA ARG A 385 19.47 31.96 40.36
C ARG A 385 20.90 32.32 40.72
N GLY A 386 21.80 32.45 39.74
CA GLY A 386 23.21 32.86 39.94
C GLY A 386 24.18 31.70 39.93
N GLY A 387 23.76 30.48 39.58
CA GLY A 387 24.68 29.31 39.49
C GLY A 387 25.57 29.37 38.26
N ASP A 388 26.78 28.76 38.38
CA ASP A 388 27.72 28.62 37.28
C ASP A 388 27.31 27.46 36.39
N ARG A 389 27.07 27.69 35.09
CA ARG A 389 26.58 26.69 34.13
C ARG A 389 27.51 25.47 34.01
N GLN A 390 28.81 25.67 34.00
CA GLN A 390 29.78 24.58 33.83
C GLN A 390 29.81 23.67 35.06
N GLN A 391 29.83 24.27 36.24
CA GLN A 391 29.77 23.54 37.52
C GLN A 391 28.43 22.79 37.64
N LEU A 392 27.31 23.43 37.31
CA LEU A 392 25.99 22.80 37.37
C LEU A 392 25.90 21.61 36.40
N HIS A 393 26.45 21.74 35.20
CA HIS A 393 26.44 20.65 34.21
C HIS A 393 27.21 19.42 34.77
N GLU A 394 28.39 19.60 35.38
CA GLU A 394 29.13 18.48 35.97
C GLU A 394 28.40 17.87 37.16
N ARG A 395 27.75 18.68 37.99
CA ARG A 395 26.92 18.19 39.11
C ARG A 395 25.71 17.38 38.60
N VAL A 396 25.01 17.89 37.60
CA VAL A 396 23.92 17.15 36.96
C VAL A 396 24.43 15.79 36.43
N ARG A 397 25.59 15.76 35.77
CA ARG A 397 26.18 14.52 35.27
C ARG A 397 26.45 13.53 36.40
N VAL A 398 27.09 13.97 37.48
CA VAL A 398 27.41 13.12 38.62
C VAL A 398 26.16 12.55 39.32
N HIS A 399 25.17 13.43 39.58
CA HIS A 399 23.89 13.01 40.18
C HIS A 399 23.09 12.07 39.28
N SER A 400 23.07 12.33 37.96
CA SER A 400 22.39 11.47 36.98
C SER A 400 23.02 10.08 36.91
N MET A 401 24.33 10.01 36.87
CA MET A 401 25.04 8.69 36.89
C MET A 401 24.74 7.91 38.14
N ALA A 402 24.75 8.56 39.32
CA ALA A 402 24.43 7.90 40.58
C ALA A 402 22.98 7.41 40.66
N ALA A 403 22.02 8.26 40.18
CA ALA A 403 20.62 7.87 40.11
C ALA A 403 20.38 6.72 39.11
N THR A 404 21.04 6.76 37.94
CA THR A 404 20.97 5.66 36.95
C THR A 404 21.55 4.35 37.53
N ALA A 405 22.64 4.38 38.24
CA ALA A 405 23.20 3.19 38.88
C ALA A 405 22.18 2.57 39.87
N ARG A 406 21.55 3.40 40.70
CA ARG A 406 20.50 2.98 41.62
C ARG A 406 19.32 2.32 40.93
N MET A 407 18.87 2.92 39.80
CA MET A 407 17.78 2.33 38.98
C MET A 407 18.18 0.96 38.41
N LYS A 408 19.43 0.75 38.04
CA LYS A 408 19.95 -0.58 37.61
C LYS A 408 19.92 -1.61 38.70
N ASP A 409 20.01 -1.19 39.96
CA ASP A 409 19.86 -2.06 41.13
C ASP A 409 18.37 -2.32 41.50
N GLY A 410 17.43 -1.85 40.65
CA GLY A 410 15.98 -2.02 40.84
C GLY A 410 15.34 -1.00 41.78
N GLU A 411 16.08 -0.01 42.23
CA GLU A 411 15.61 1.02 43.15
C GLU A 411 14.94 2.21 42.40
N PRO A 412 14.02 2.94 43.02
CA PRO A 412 13.44 4.13 42.43
C PRO A 412 14.47 5.21 42.08
N CYS A 413 14.19 6.03 41.05
CA CYS A 413 14.98 7.18 40.68
C CYS A 413 14.97 8.22 41.81
N ASP A 414 16.13 8.60 42.32
CA ASP A 414 16.31 9.61 43.39
C ASP A 414 16.98 10.91 42.89
N LEU A 415 17.04 11.14 41.58
CA LEU A 415 17.74 12.29 40.99
C LEU A 415 17.22 13.63 41.51
N LEU A 416 15.92 13.79 41.66
CA LEU A 416 15.36 15.05 42.18
C LEU A 416 15.69 15.30 43.65
N ASP A 417 15.76 14.24 44.45
CA ASP A 417 16.17 14.35 45.85
C ASP A 417 17.65 14.75 45.97
N ARG A 418 18.52 14.17 45.13
CA ARG A 418 19.93 14.55 45.04
C ARG A 418 20.11 16.02 44.62
N LEU A 419 19.35 16.47 43.61
CA LEU A 419 19.42 17.87 43.17
C LEU A 419 18.87 18.83 44.19
N ALA A 420 17.77 18.49 44.91
CA ALA A 420 17.24 19.28 46.01
C ALA A 420 18.18 19.39 47.21
N GLY A 421 18.96 18.33 47.47
CA GLY A 421 19.98 18.29 48.52
C GLY A 421 21.31 18.97 48.18
N ASP A 422 21.51 19.37 46.91
CA ASP A 422 22.74 20.03 46.47
C ASP A 422 22.54 21.58 46.44
N PRO A 423 23.23 22.29 47.37
CA PRO A 423 23.07 23.77 47.48
C PRO A 423 23.38 24.54 46.19
N ALA A 424 24.14 23.99 45.26
CA ALA A 424 24.51 24.62 43.99
C ALA A 424 23.29 24.91 43.12
N PHE A 425 22.20 24.12 43.23
CA PHE A 425 20.98 24.32 42.45
C PHE A 425 20.04 25.37 43.06
N GLY A 426 20.10 25.57 44.37
CA GLY A 426 19.26 26.59 45.05
C GLY A 426 17.76 26.36 44.87
N MET A 427 17.31 25.14 44.72
CA MET A 427 15.91 24.76 44.49
C MET A 427 15.45 23.70 45.50
N THR A 428 14.23 23.92 46.00
CA THR A 428 13.57 22.94 46.87
C THR A 428 12.91 21.82 46.04
N ARG A 429 12.66 20.67 46.70
CA ARG A 429 11.98 19.55 46.05
C ARG A 429 10.64 19.93 45.41
N PRO A 430 9.73 20.72 46.04
CA PRO A 430 8.48 21.19 45.42
C PRO A 430 8.68 22.11 44.20
N GLU A 431 9.79 22.84 44.14
CA GLU A 431 10.11 23.66 42.96
C GLU A 431 10.58 22.77 41.81
N LEU A 432 11.40 21.75 42.09
CA LEU A 432 11.80 20.76 41.10
C LEU A 432 10.60 19.94 40.55
N ASP A 433 9.69 19.49 41.42
CA ASP A 433 8.50 18.77 41.04
C ASP A 433 7.60 19.54 40.07
N ARG A 434 7.49 20.88 40.25
CA ARG A 434 6.74 21.74 39.32
C ARG A 434 7.32 21.81 37.91
N LEU A 435 8.58 21.48 37.75
CA LEU A 435 9.26 21.41 36.44
C LEU A 435 9.08 20.05 35.75
N MET A 436 8.49 19.05 36.43
CA MET A 436 8.35 17.69 35.91
C MET A 436 7.08 17.47 35.08
N ASP A 437 6.35 18.49 34.69
CA ASP A 437 5.20 18.36 33.80
C ASP A 437 5.65 18.08 32.35
N PRO A 438 5.41 16.86 31.82
CA PRO A 438 5.86 16.50 30.47
C PRO A 438 5.30 17.42 29.36
N ALA A 439 4.12 18.02 29.57
CA ALA A 439 3.48 18.91 28.58
C ALA A 439 4.33 20.15 28.27
N ARG A 440 5.24 20.54 29.16
CA ARG A 440 6.16 21.68 28.96
C ARG A 440 7.28 21.38 27.97
N TYR A 441 7.49 20.10 27.61
CA TYR A 441 8.68 19.61 26.88
C TYR A 441 8.33 19.05 25.47
N ILE A 442 7.06 19.08 25.08
CA ILE A 442 6.61 18.55 23.79
C ILE A 442 6.89 19.48 22.61
N GLY A 443 7.45 20.65 22.86
CA GLY A 443 7.85 21.62 21.83
C GLY A 443 6.70 21.97 20.88
N ARG A 444 6.95 21.86 19.59
CA ARG A 444 5.99 22.22 18.53
C ARG A 444 5.14 21.02 18.05
N CYS A 445 5.11 19.90 18.76
CA CYS A 445 4.40 18.69 18.33
C CYS A 445 2.94 18.96 17.93
N PRO A 446 2.08 19.66 18.72
CA PRO A 446 0.69 19.90 18.32
C PRO A 446 0.56 20.72 17.03
N ARG A 447 1.46 21.69 16.81
CA ARG A 447 1.47 22.50 15.59
C ARG A 447 1.90 21.67 14.38
N GLN A 448 2.90 20.79 14.53
CA GLN A 448 3.36 19.90 13.47
C GLN A 448 2.27 18.90 13.06
N VAL A 449 1.56 18.35 14.03
CA VAL A 449 0.40 17.47 13.79
C VAL A 449 -0.63 18.22 12.95
N ARG A 450 -1.09 19.39 13.38
CA ARG A 450 -2.08 20.17 12.65
C ARG A 450 -1.64 20.50 11.23
N ALA A 451 -0.40 20.95 11.04
CA ALA A 451 0.11 21.30 9.71
C ALA A 451 0.11 20.10 8.73
N LEU A 452 0.43 18.89 9.21
CA LEU A 452 0.36 17.69 8.38
C LEU A 452 -1.09 17.30 8.09
N LEU A 453 -1.97 17.34 9.08
CA LEU A 453 -3.39 17.01 8.90
C LEU A 453 -4.09 17.98 7.94
N ASP A 454 -3.80 19.27 8.01
CA ASP A 454 -4.33 20.28 7.07
C ASP A 454 -3.90 19.98 5.61
N ARG A 455 -2.68 19.44 5.39
CA ARG A 455 -2.20 19.02 4.08
C ARG A 455 -2.92 17.73 3.58
N ILE A 456 -3.21 16.80 4.48
CA ILE A 456 -3.82 15.51 4.14
C ILE A 456 -5.34 15.64 3.95
N ALA A 457 -6.02 16.47 4.71
CA ALA A 457 -7.48 16.58 4.74
C ALA A 457 -8.17 16.69 3.37
N PRO A 458 -7.66 17.49 2.39
CA PRO A 458 -8.27 17.56 1.07
C PRO A 458 -8.23 16.23 0.29
N LEU A 459 -7.22 15.37 0.55
CA LEU A 459 -7.00 14.10 -0.14
C LEU A 459 -7.96 13.01 0.36
N LEU A 460 -8.45 13.13 1.60
CA LEU A 460 -9.26 12.10 2.26
C LEU A 460 -10.70 12.00 1.75
N LYS A 461 -11.13 12.87 0.85
CA LYS A 461 -12.51 12.89 0.31
C LYS A 461 -12.86 11.59 -0.43
N ASP A 462 -11.87 10.96 -1.05
CA ASP A 462 -12.02 9.71 -1.82
C ASP A 462 -11.72 8.46 -1.00
N ALA A 463 -11.56 8.58 0.32
CA ALA A 463 -11.30 7.44 1.19
C ALA A 463 -12.48 6.46 1.20
N ARG A 464 -12.21 5.20 0.93
CA ARG A 464 -13.19 4.10 0.94
C ARG A 464 -12.96 3.22 2.14
N SER A 465 -14.04 2.85 2.86
CA SER A 465 -13.96 1.80 3.88
C SER A 465 -13.66 0.46 3.20
N ALA A 466 -12.90 -0.41 3.86
CA ALA A 466 -12.71 -1.77 3.36
C ALA A 466 -14.04 -2.51 3.34
N ASP A 467 -14.32 -3.18 2.22
CA ASP A 467 -15.47 -4.08 2.11
C ASP A 467 -15.18 -5.36 2.92
N GLY A 468 -15.97 -5.55 3.97
CA GLY A 468 -15.96 -6.76 4.79
C GLY A 468 -14.86 -6.81 5.86
N GLY A 469 -15.19 -7.45 6.98
CA GLY A 469 -14.25 -7.69 8.08
C GLY A 469 -13.02 -8.51 7.63
N VAL A 470 -11.90 -8.30 8.27
CA VAL A 470 -10.72 -9.16 8.07
C VAL A 470 -11.03 -10.50 8.74
N SER A 471 -11.24 -11.56 7.95
CA SER A 471 -11.24 -12.92 8.47
C SER A 471 -9.82 -13.28 8.91
N LEU A 472 -9.64 -13.45 10.20
CA LEU A 472 -8.33 -13.79 10.80
C LEU A 472 -8.15 -15.30 10.92
#